data_c7fa815cc7d85899ef55b2b94a46fe31
#
_entry.id   c7fa815cc7d85899ef55b2b94a46fe31
#
_cell.length_a   1.000
_cell.length_b   1.000
_cell.length_c   1.000
_cell.angle_alpha   90.00
_cell.angle_beta   90.00
_cell.angle_gamma   90.00
#
_symmetry.space_group_name_H-M   'P 1'
#
loop_
_entity.id
_entity.type
_entity.pdbx_description
1 polymer ?
#
loop_
_entity_poly.entity_id
_entity_poly.type
_entity_poly.pdbx_seq_one_letter_code
_entity_poly.pdbx_strand_id
1 'polypeptide(L)'
;MATRRAVLRAGVLLPVTAACAPGFGARSDAVRIAVSWGGSELDAFESVLTAVDFGYPTEVIPLGDDIGTVFGAGRSAPDIVMLPQAGQVRKLAEDKRLRPLDDALWTAGGAAEYAPGWQSLLRIPSAGDRLYGLPFKQACKSLIWYDRERLRKLGLPDPGTWSFREWPSHMDAVSDAGLSLLALGAADGWVLTDFFENVLWAEYPDVYDRLANPALWLDASGQPPADLGSALRDLAAVWGHRHAFPGDIGKTLTRQFPDAIHDVFQRHSALMVVAPDFAEPIVRACVPAASLESTVGVAPFPGAGGARGAPLIAGGDVMVVTESAKDTAAQLVSLLAQPRAALPWITRYGGFVAANQATPQQYSPLIAPVAARFRDWTAFDLGDRIGSSGGRFDLWRALTDFLTALDTEGSDTAVRHAVAAIDDLERRRRD
;
A
#
# COMPACT_ATOMS: atom_id res chain seq x y z
N MET A 1 -41.76 -51.74 24.60
CA MET A 1 -42.40 -50.41 24.70
C MET A 1 -42.07 -49.81 26.04
N ALA A 2 -41.12 -48.93 26.12
CA ALA A 2 -40.85 -48.14 27.31
C ALA A 2 -40.41 -46.75 26.83
N THR A 3 -41.06 -45.75 27.32
CA THR A 3 -41.24 -44.39 26.86
C THR A 3 -40.00 -43.51 27.08
N ARG A 4 -39.69 -42.77 26.07
CA ARG A 4 -38.79 -41.59 26.11
C ARG A 4 -39.36 -40.48 26.99
N ARG A 5 -39.04 -40.43 28.27
CA ARG A 5 -39.28 -39.25 29.13
C ARG A 5 -38.72 -39.47 30.53
N ALA A 6 -37.41 -39.46 30.71
CA ALA A 6 -36.75 -39.27 32.01
C ALA A 6 -35.22 -39.15 31.88
N VAL A 7 -34.72 -38.15 31.15
CA VAL A 7 -33.33 -37.67 31.30
C VAL A 7 -33.35 -36.16 31.12
N LEU A 8 -33.80 -35.47 32.10
CA LEU A 8 -33.64 -34.01 32.20
C LEU A 8 -33.74 -33.65 33.70
N ARG A 9 -32.63 -33.65 34.38
CA ARG A 9 -32.34 -32.89 35.60
C ARG A 9 -31.07 -33.43 36.27
N ALA A 10 -29.91 -33.13 35.71
CA ALA A 10 -28.67 -32.99 36.45
C ALA A 10 -27.95 -31.76 35.87
N GLY A 11 -28.29 -30.62 36.39
CA GLY A 11 -27.59 -29.37 36.12
C GLY A 11 -26.23 -29.44 36.78
N VAL A 12 -25.19 -29.68 35.99
CA VAL A 12 -23.81 -29.44 36.38
C VAL A 12 -23.56 -27.96 36.19
N LEU A 13 -23.56 -27.20 37.28
CA LEU A 13 -22.98 -25.86 37.34
C LEU A 13 -21.48 -25.99 37.12
N LEU A 14 -21.04 -25.91 35.87
CA LEU A 14 -19.66 -25.61 35.56
C LEU A 14 -19.41 -24.12 35.88
N PRO A 15 -18.41 -23.77 36.67
CA PRO A 15 -18.00 -22.40 36.79
C PRO A 15 -17.55 -21.91 35.41
N VAL A 16 -18.23 -20.90 34.89
CA VAL A 16 -17.73 -20.12 33.74
C VAL A 16 -16.46 -19.44 34.23
N THR A 17 -15.33 -20.10 34.00
CA THR A 17 -14.05 -19.40 34.05
C THR A 17 -14.13 -18.32 33.00
N ALA A 18 -14.26 -17.07 33.44
CA ALA A 18 -14.07 -15.92 32.62
C ALA A 18 -12.75 -16.13 31.85
N ALA A 19 -12.83 -16.41 30.54
CA ALA A 19 -11.70 -16.38 29.69
C ALA A 19 -11.14 -14.96 29.83
N CYS A 20 -9.94 -14.86 30.36
CA CYS A 20 -9.19 -13.63 30.47
C CYS A 20 -9.11 -13.03 29.07
N ALA A 21 -9.90 -12.00 28.81
CA ALA A 21 -9.51 -11.01 27.84
C ALA A 21 -8.09 -10.55 28.23
N PRO A 22 -7.12 -10.47 27.32
CA PRO A 22 -5.80 -9.99 27.65
C PRO A 22 -5.97 -8.66 28.35
N GLY A 23 -5.52 -8.60 29.62
CA GLY A 23 -5.82 -7.52 30.53
C GLY A 23 -5.31 -6.19 30.00
N PHE A 24 -6.20 -5.30 29.65
CA PHE A 24 -5.96 -3.86 29.50
C PHE A 24 -5.80 -3.17 30.88
N GLY A 25 -5.11 -3.81 31.80
CA GLY A 25 -5.02 -3.35 33.17
C GLY A 25 -3.61 -3.46 33.73
N ALA A 26 -2.82 -2.53 33.49
CA ALA A 26 -1.62 -1.89 34.03
C ALA A 26 -0.78 -1.46 32.82
N ARG A 27 -0.43 -0.17 32.72
CA ARG A 27 0.52 0.26 31.69
C ARG A 27 1.80 -0.53 31.89
N SER A 28 2.06 -1.48 31.00
CA SER A 28 3.35 -2.15 30.90
C SER A 28 4.42 -1.07 30.75
N ASP A 29 5.61 -1.26 31.32
CA ASP A 29 6.73 -0.33 31.11
C ASP A 29 7.20 -0.34 29.64
N ALA A 30 6.78 -1.32 28.86
CA ALA A 30 7.10 -1.45 27.44
C ALA A 30 6.51 -0.31 26.59
N VAL A 31 7.26 0.21 25.64
CA VAL A 31 6.75 1.10 24.58
C VAL A 31 5.96 0.25 23.59
N ARG A 32 4.68 0.58 23.40
CA ARG A 32 3.75 -0.15 22.55
C ARG A 32 3.72 0.47 21.15
N ILE A 33 3.94 -0.36 20.15
CA ILE A 33 4.06 0.07 18.74
C ILE A 33 3.01 -0.67 17.93
N ALA A 34 2.02 0.03 17.39
CA ALA A 34 1.07 -0.55 16.44
C ALA A 34 1.66 -0.51 15.03
N VAL A 35 1.51 -1.63 14.31
CA VAL A 35 1.96 -1.78 12.93
C VAL A 35 0.86 -2.38 12.07
N SER A 36 0.84 -2.06 10.77
CA SER A 36 -0.04 -2.72 9.80
C SER A 36 0.55 -4.04 9.27
N TRP A 37 1.82 -4.28 9.55
CA TRP A 37 2.60 -5.39 9.00
C TRP A 37 2.31 -6.71 9.70
N GLY A 38 2.34 -7.80 8.92
CA GLY A 38 2.29 -9.18 9.40
C GLY A 38 3.36 -10.04 8.73
N GLY A 39 3.48 -11.30 9.16
CA GLY A 39 4.41 -12.26 8.57
C GLY A 39 5.85 -11.74 8.50
N SER A 40 6.48 -11.83 7.33
CA SER A 40 7.89 -11.45 7.15
C SER A 40 8.20 -9.97 7.38
N GLU A 41 7.24 -9.07 7.19
CA GLU A 41 7.43 -7.65 7.48
C GLU A 41 7.46 -7.38 8.99
N LEU A 42 6.63 -8.10 9.76
CA LEU A 42 6.66 -8.04 11.22
C LEU A 42 8.01 -8.55 11.75
N ASP A 43 8.47 -9.72 11.28
CA ASP A 43 9.78 -10.28 11.63
C ASP A 43 10.93 -9.31 11.29
N ALA A 44 10.80 -8.64 10.14
CA ALA A 44 11.77 -7.65 9.70
C ALA A 44 11.81 -6.44 10.63
N PHE A 45 10.67 -5.91 11.05
CA PHE A 45 10.60 -4.80 11.98
C PHE A 45 11.12 -5.19 13.38
N GLU A 46 10.81 -6.38 13.86
CA GLU A 46 11.37 -6.90 15.12
C GLU A 46 12.90 -7.00 15.05
N SER A 47 13.48 -7.35 13.89
CA SER A 47 14.92 -7.34 13.69
C SER A 47 15.53 -5.92 13.75
N VAL A 48 14.79 -4.92 13.27
CA VAL A 48 15.15 -3.49 13.41
C VAL A 48 15.17 -3.09 14.89
N LEU A 49 14.10 -3.39 15.63
CA LEU A 49 14.00 -3.07 17.06
C LEU A 49 15.12 -3.74 17.88
N THR A 50 15.48 -4.98 17.51
CA THR A 50 16.59 -5.70 18.15
C THR A 50 17.94 -5.04 17.89
N ALA A 51 18.13 -4.46 16.71
CA ALA A 51 19.38 -3.79 16.33
C ALA A 51 19.50 -2.38 16.88
N VAL A 52 18.38 -1.76 17.22
CA VAL A 52 18.32 -0.44 17.85
C VAL A 52 18.43 -0.63 19.35
N ASP A 53 19.56 -0.26 19.95
CA ASP A 53 19.80 -0.35 21.40
C ASP A 53 18.96 0.71 22.16
N PHE A 54 17.69 0.40 22.36
CA PHE A 54 16.74 1.33 22.97
C PHE A 54 16.76 1.32 24.50
N GLY A 55 17.20 0.22 25.12
CA GLY A 55 17.31 0.08 26.56
C GLY A 55 16.00 -0.07 27.33
N TYR A 56 14.84 -0.07 26.65
CA TYR A 56 13.52 -0.29 27.26
C TYR A 56 12.77 -1.41 26.50
N PRO A 57 11.87 -2.14 27.19
CA PRO A 57 11.03 -3.13 26.54
C PRO A 57 10.15 -2.49 25.46
N THR A 58 9.95 -3.21 24.36
CA THR A 58 9.00 -2.86 23.29
C THR A 58 7.96 -3.96 23.14
N GLU A 59 6.73 -3.58 22.79
CA GLU A 59 5.63 -4.49 22.44
C GLU A 59 5.10 -4.10 21.06
N VAL A 60 5.26 -4.95 20.06
CA VAL A 60 4.72 -4.73 18.71
C VAL A 60 3.33 -5.34 18.61
N ILE A 61 2.37 -4.57 18.10
CA ILE A 61 0.97 -4.94 17.99
C ILE A 61 0.58 -4.92 16.50
N PRO A 62 0.52 -6.09 15.84
CA PRO A 62 0.09 -6.17 14.45
C PRO A 62 -1.44 -6.02 14.36
N LEU A 63 -1.92 -5.02 13.63
CA LEU A 63 -3.33 -4.68 13.49
C LEU A 63 -3.84 -4.73 12.04
N GLY A 64 -2.96 -4.93 11.07
CA GLY A 64 -3.34 -4.93 9.67
C GLY A 64 -4.03 -3.62 9.26
N ASP A 65 -5.06 -3.73 8.43
CA ASP A 65 -5.81 -2.57 7.92
C ASP A 65 -6.61 -1.82 8.99
N ASP A 66 -6.87 -2.45 10.13
CA ASP A 66 -7.61 -1.84 11.25
C ASP A 66 -6.77 -0.88 12.11
N ILE A 67 -5.52 -0.63 11.73
CA ILE A 67 -4.57 0.18 12.48
C ILE A 67 -5.10 1.59 12.83
N GLY A 68 -5.93 2.17 11.99
CA GLY A 68 -6.57 3.47 12.24
C GLY A 68 -7.50 3.49 13.46
N THR A 69 -8.00 2.35 13.90
CA THR A 69 -8.95 2.23 15.04
C THR A 69 -8.30 2.54 16.39
N VAL A 70 -6.97 2.42 16.49
CA VAL A 70 -6.22 2.66 17.75
C VAL A 70 -6.38 4.09 18.28
N PHE A 71 -6.61 5.06 17.40
CA PHE A 71 -6.78 6.46 17.81
C PHE A 71 -8.10 6.70 18.57
N GLY A 72 -9.08 5.76 18.48
CA GLY A 72 -10.29 5.76 19.29
C GLY A 72 -10.09 5.20 20.70
N ALA A 73 -8.99 4.50 20.98
CA ALA A 73 -8.75 3.78 22.25
C ALA A 73 -8.37 4.70 23.45
N GLY A 74 -8.19 5.99 23.21
CA GLY A 74 -7.89 6.97 24.26
C GLY A 74 -6.59 6.62 25.02
N ARG A 75 -6.66 6.51 26.35
CA ARG A 75 -5.50 6.17 27.19
C ARG A 75 -4.91 4.78 26.98
N SER A 76 -5.63 3.91 26.30
CA SER A 76 -5.18 2.55 25.96
C SER A 76 -4.55 2.50 24.56
N ALA A 77 -4.45 3.62 23.85
CA ALA A 77 -3.79 3.70 22.56
C ALA A 77 -2.31 3.27 22.69
N PRO A 78 -1.72 2.67 21.63
CA PRO A 78 -0.28 2.45 21.53
C PRO A 78 0.49 3.78 21.65
N ASP A 79 1.76 3.70 22.04
CA ASP A 79 2.61 4.88 22.15
C ASP A 79 3.04 5.40 20.77
N ILE A 80 3.38 4.48 19.87
CA ILE A 80 3.77 4.76 18.49
C ILE A 80 2.84 4.01 17.55
N VAL A 81 2.51 4.60 16.42
CA VAL A 81 1.79 3.96 15.31
C VAL A 81 2.61 4.11 14.04
N MET A 82 2.91 2.98 13.38
CA MET A 82 3.44 2.95 12.02
C MET A 82 2.25 3.06 11.06
N LEU A 83 1.89 4.28 10.72
CA LEU A 83 0.67 4.59 9.97
C LEU A 83 0.93 4.49 8.47
N PRO A 84 0.26 3.58 7.74
CA PRO A 84 0.48 3.41 6.30
C PRO A 84 -0.16 4.52 5.46
N GLN A 85 -1.01 5.37 6.06
CA GLN A 85 -1.69 6.45 5.37
C GLN A 85 -1.25 7.82 5.90
N ALA A 86 -0.20 8.38 5.31
CA ALA A 86 0.35 9.68 5.70
C ALA A 86 -0.70 10.83 5.64
N GLY A 87 -1.69 10.74 4.75
CA GLY A 87 -2.78 11.72 4.63
C GLY A 87 -3.66 11.86 5.89
N GLN A 88 -3.71 10.82 6.74
CA GLN A 88 -4.45 10.87 8.00
C GLN A 88 -3.79 11.75 9.06
N VAL A 89 -2.49 12.00 8.95
CA VAL A 89 -1.71 12.73 9.96
C VAL A 89 -2.29 14.13 10.21
N ARG A 90 -2.72 14.83 9.16
CA ARG A 90 -3.35 16.16 9.29
C ARG A 90 -4.55 16.13 10.23
N LYS A 91 -5.51 15.28 9.93
CA LYS A 91 -6.74 15.19 10.73
C LYS A 91 -6.45 14.76 12.17
N LEU A 92 -5.58 13.76 12.34
CA LEU A 92 -5.20 13.28 13.67
C LEU A 92 -4.50 14.36 14.51
N ALA A 93 -3.68 15.21 13.89
CA ALA A 93 -3.04 16.35 14.55
C ALA A 93 -4.04 17.44 14.94
N GLU A 94 -4.95 17.79 14.01
CA GLU A 94 -6.04 18.76 14.26
C GLU A 94 -6.99 18.28 15.36
N ASP A 95 -7.31 16.99 15.40
CA ASP A 95 -8.11 16.33 16.45
C ASP A 95 -7.34 16.12 17.76
N LYS A 96 -6.08 16.60 17.85
CA LYS A 96 -5.20 16.47 19.03
C LYS A 96 -4.99 15.02 19.48
N ARG A 97 -4.89 14.10 18.52
CA ARG A 97 -4.60 12.69 18.77
C ARG A 97 -3.11 12.37 18.74
N LEU A 98 -2.30 13.28 18.21
CA LEU A 98 -0.86 13.11 18.04
C LEU A 98 -0.09 14.15 18.83
N ARG A 99 1.11 13.77 19.27
CA ARG A 99 2.14 14.69 19.77
C ARG A 99 3.00 15.22 18.63
N PRO A 100 3.37 16.50 18.63
CA PRO A 100 4.35 17.01 17.69
C PRO A 100 5.72 16.37 17.96
N LEU A 101 6.48 16.15 16.90
CA LEU A 101 7.85 15.68 16.95
C LEU A 101 8.84 16.85 16.94
N ASP A 102 10.08 16.58 17.34
CA ASP A 102 11.16 17.56 17.25
C ASP A 102 11.57 17.77 15.79
N ASP A 103 11.61 19.01 15.35
CA ASP A 103 12.04 19.40 14.00
C ASP A 103 13.49 18.98 13.69
N ALA A 104 14.33 18.82 14.71
CA ALA A 104 15.69 18.31 14.55
C ALA A 104 15.76 16.89 13.97
N LEU A 105 14.68 16.08 14.11
CA LEU A 105 14.59 14.76 13.49
C LEU A 105 14.50 14.80 11.97
N TRP A 106 14.09 15.96 11.41
CA TRP A 106 13.99 16.12 9.96
C TRP A 106 15.35 16.42 9.31
N THR A 107 16.26 17.00 10.07
CA THR A 107 17.55 17.44 9.57
C THR A 107 18.67 16.94 10.48
N ALA A 108 19.25 15.78 10.16
CA ALA A 108 20.46 15.35 10.84
C ALA A 108 21.68 16.07 10.23
N GLY A 109 22.57 16.56 11.07
CA GLY A 109 23.76 17.28 10.62
C GLY A 109 23.49 18.56 9.81
N GLY A 110 22.26 19.11 9.86
CA GLY A 110 21.87 20.35 9.20
C GLY A 110 21.38 20.20 7.75
N ALA A 111 21.27 18.99 7.22
CA ALA A 111 20.69 18.70 5.89
C ALA A 111 19.37 17.93 6.03
N ALA A 112 18.41 18.19 5.14
CA ALA A 112 17.19 17.42 5.08
C ALA A 112 17.50 15.98 4.65
N GLU A 113 17.06 15.01 5.45
CA GLU A 113 17.30 13.58 5.18
C GLU A 113 16.14 12.90 4.50
N TYR A 114 15.05 13.59 4.27
CA TYR A 114 13.83 13.05 3.66
C TYR A 114 13.43 13.85 2.42
N ALA A 115 12.77 13.21 1.46
CA ALA A 115 12.26 13.89 0.29
C ALA A 115 11.28 15.01 0.66
N PRO A 116 11.30 16.18 -0.02
CA PRO A 116 10.47 17.34 0.34
C PRO A 116 8.97 17.06 0.34
N GLY A 117 8.50 16.12 -0.48
CA GLY A 117 7.10 15.71 -0.56
C GLY A 117 6.55 15.17 0.76
N TRP A 118 7.37 14.48 1.56
CA TRP A 118 6.97 14.03 2.89
C TRP A 118 6.65 15.19 3.84
N GLN A 119 7.42 16.28 3.76
CA GLN A 119 7.22 17.42 4.64
C GLN A 119 5.84 18.05 4.45
N SER A 120 5.34 18.11 3.21
CA SER A 120 4.01 18.67 2.92
C SER A 120 2.86 17.85 3.51
N LEU A 121 3.08 16.56 3.79
CA LEU A 121 2.10 15.66 4.40
C LEU A 121 2.18 15.64 5.93
N LEU A 122 3.38 15.82 6.49
CA LEU A 122 3.67 15.56 7.90
C LEU A 122 3.85 16.81 8.75
N ARG A 123 4.17 17.98 8.14
CA ARG A 123 4.15 19.28 8.80
C ARG A 123 2.77 19.90 8.61
N ILE A 124 2.09 20.18 9.71
CA ILE A 124 0.68 20.56 9.71
C ILE A 124 0.52 22.03 10.11
N PRO A 125 0.33 22.95 9.14
CA PRO A 125 0.20 24.39 9.41
C PRO A 125 -0.99 24.72 10.33
N SER A 126 -2.13 24.06 10.12
CA SER A 126 -3.36 24.25 10.92
C SER A 126 -3.21 23.81 12.39
N ALA A 127 -2.20 22.97 12.69
CA ALA A 127 -1.89 22.51 14.05
C ALA A 127 -0.58 23.16 14.58
N GLY A 128 -0.35 24.43 14.29
CA GLY A 128 0.77 25.22 14.80
C GLY A 128 2.07 25.09 14.01
N ASP A 129 1.98 24.69 12.75
CA ASP A 129 3.11 24.47 11.83
C ASP A 129 4.18 23.54 12.41
N ARG A 130 3.75 22.46 13.05
CA ARG A 130 4.60 21.46 13.69
C ARG A 130 4.66 20.17 12.90
N LEU A 131 5.75 19.43 13.09
CA LEU A 131 5.95 18.08 12.55
C LEU A 131 5.18 17.07 13.42
N TYR A 132 4.33 16.23 12.80
CA TYR A 132 3.51 15.22 13.51
C TYR A 132 3.79 13.79 13.09
N GLY A 133 4.64 13.57 12.12
CA GLY A 133 5.07 12.26 11.69
C GLY A 133 6.46 12.29 11.10
N LEU A 134 7.11 11.14 11.07
CA LEU A 134 8.41 10.94 10.43
C LEU A 134 8.34 9.70 9.54
N PRO A 135 8.70 9.77 8.24
CA PRO A 135 8.62 8.60 7.37
C PRO A 135 9.68 7.58 7.78
N PHE A 136 9.28 6.32 7.87
CA PHE A 136 10.17 5.20 8.16
C PHE A 136 10.41 4.34 6.92
N LYS A 137 9.32 3.82 6.33
CA LYS A 137 9.34 3.03 5.10
C LYS A 137 8.83 3.90 3.97
N GLN A 138 9.53 3.88 2.86
CA GLN A 138 9.05 4.43 1.61
C GLN A 138 8.78 3.27 0.66
N ALA A 139 7.62 3.28 0.01
CA ALA A 139 7.24 2.27 -0.96
C ALA A 139 7.21 2.86 -2.36
N CYS A 140 7.76 2.15 -3.35
CA CYS A 140 7.60 2.44 -4.76
C CYS A 140 6.42 1.65 -5.31
N LYS A 141 5.32 2.32 -5.64
CA LYS A 141 4.06 1.71 -6.08
C LYS A 141 3.92 1.58 -7.61
N SER A 142 4.96 1.95 -8.35
CA SER A 142 4.95 2.03 -9.81
C SER A 142 5.86 0.99 -10.47
N LEU A 143 5.73 -0.27 -10.05
CA LEU A 143 6.57 -1.35 -10.57
C LEU A 143 5.75 -2.46 -11.22
N ILE A 144 6.37 -3.08 -12.23
CA ILE A 144 5.95 -4.35 -12.83
C ILE A 144 6.99 -5.41 -12.47
N TRP A 145 6.53 -6.49 -11.84
CA TRP A 145 7.30 -7.69 -11.59
C TRP A 145 6.91 -8.75 -12.61
N TYR A 146 7.86 -9.34 -13.33
CA TYR A 146 7.57 -10.26 -14.42
C TYR A 146 8.56 -11.42 -14.50
N ASP A 147 8.11 -12.54 -15.08
CA ASP A 147 8.95 -13.68 -15.41
C ASP A 147 9.77 -13.35 -16.68
N ARG A 148 11.03 -12.98 -16.46
CA ARG A 148 11.97 -12.59 -17.53
C ARG A 148 12.24 -13.68 -18.53
N GLU A 149 12.34 -14.93 -18.07
CA GLU A 149 12.61 -16.07 -18.94
C GLU A 149 11.44 -16.36 -19.87
N ARG A 150 10.21 -16.32 -19.35
CA ARG A 150 8.99 -16.50 -20.13
C ARG A 150 8.76 -15.38 -21.11
N LEU A 151 8.95 -14.13 -20.66
CA LEU A 151 8.87 -12.96 -21.53
C LEU A 151 9.77 -13.12 -22.75
N ARG A 152 11.03 -13.51 -22.54
CA ARG A 152 12.01 -13.73 -23.59
C ARG A 152 11.61 -14.90 -24.52
N LYS A 153 11.07 -16.00 -23.98
CA LYS A 153 10.58 -17.14 -24.78
C LYS A 153 9.42 -16.76 -25.70
N LEU A 154 8.59 -15.81 -25.24
CA LEU A 154 7.47 -15.25 -26.04
C LEU A 154 7.94 -14.19 -27.06
N GLY A 155 9.19 -13.80 -27.03
CA GLY A 155 9.72 -12.74 -27.91
C GLY A 155 9.19 -11.36 -27.61
N LEU A 156 8.66 -11.13 -26.41
CA LEU A 156 8.13 -9.84 -26.01
C LEU A 156 9.25 -8.94 -25.46
N PRO A 157 9.20 -7.62 -25.72
CA PRO A 157 10.15 -6.67 -25.16
C PRO A 157 9.91 -6.45 -23.66
N ASP A 158 10.81 -5.72 -23.00
CA ASP A 158 10.67 -5.37 -21.57
C ASP A 158 9.36 -4.60 -21.31
N PRO A 159 8.53 -5.01 -20.33
CA PRO A 159 7.24 -4.38 -20.05
C PRO A 159 7.33 -2.88 -19.73
N GLY A 160 8.44 -2.41 -19.17
CA GLY A 160 8.66 -0.99 -18.92
C GLY A 160 8.77 -0.13 -20.19
N THR A 161 8.90 -0.73 -21.36
CA THR A 161 8.95 -0.04 -22.65
C THR A 161 7.60 0.00 -23.38
N TRP A 162 6.59 -0.67 -22.85
CA TRP A 162 5.27 -0.73 -23.47
C TRP A 162 4.49 0.58 -23.28
N SER A 163 3.51 0.80 -24.14
CA SER A 163 2.39 1.71 -23.86
C SER A 163 1.28 0.92 -23.15
N PHE A 164 0.59 1.54 -22.20
CA PHE A 164 -0.55 0.88 -21.52
C PHE A 164 -1.63 0.43 -22.51
N ARG A 165 -1.84 1.20 -23.58
CA ARG A 165 -2.82 0.88 -24.65
C ARG A 165 -2.45 -0.33 -25.49
N GLU A 166 -1.19 -0.78 -25.46
CA GLU A 166 -0.75 -2.00 -26.16
C GLU A 166 -1.02 -3.29 -25.39
N TRP A 167 -1.34 -3.19 -24.08
CA TRP A 167 -1.53 -4.39 -23.25
C TRP A 167 -2.58 -5.37 -23.76
N PRO A 168 -3.77 -4.95 -24.30
CA PRO A 168 -4.71 -5.89 -24.88
C PRO A 168 -4.12 -6.77 -26.01
N SER A 169 -3.27 -6.20 -26.89
CA SER A 169 -2.62 -6.95 -27.95
C SER A 169 -1.57 -7.94 -27.42
N HIS A 170 -0.88 -7.59 -26.33
CA HIS A 170 0.04 -8.52 -25.65
C HIS A 170 -0.71 -9.63 -24.92
N MET A 171 -1.93 -9.39 -24.43
CA MET A 171 -2.79 -10.43 -23.84
C MET A 171 -3.13 -11.51 -24.83
N ASP A 172 -3.48 -11.16 -26.06
CA ASP A 172 -3.74 -12.15 -27.11
C ASP A 172 -2.50 -12.98 -27.43
N ALA A 173 -1.34 -12.34 -27.57
CA ALA A 173 -0.07 -13.04 -27.84
C ALA A 173 0.35 -13.99 -26.70
N VAL A 174 0.10 -13.60 -25.45
CA VAL A 174 0.42 -14.41 -24.26
C VAL A 174 -0.56 -15.56 -24.10
N SER A 175 -1.83 -15.38 -24.49
CA SER A 175 -2.87 -16.42 -24.39
C SER A 175 -2.61 -17.63 -25.27
N ASP A 176 -1.94 -17.44 -26.43
CA ASP A 176 -1.53 -18.53 -27.31
C ASP A 176 -0.54 -19.49 -26.63
N ALA A 177 0.16 -19.02 -25.62
CA ALA A 177 1.05 -19.84 -24.78
C ALA A 177 0.33 -20.43 -23.54
N GLY A 178 -0.98 -20.28 -23.42
CA GLY A 178 -1.78 -20.77 -22.30
C GLY A 178 -1.61 -19.98 -21.01
N LEU A 179 -1.18 -18.72 -21.11
CA LEU A 179 -0.93 -17.83 -19.98
C LEU A 179 -1.89 -16.61 -20.01
N SER A 180 -2.08 -15.99 -18.85
CA SER A 180 -2.62 -14.63 -18.77
C SER A 180 -1.47 -13.62 -18.73
N LEU A 181 -1.72 -12.41 -19.22
CA LEU A 181 -0.70 -11.36 -19.15
C LEU A 181 -0.46 -10.91 -17.71
N LEU A 182 -1.53 -10.68 -16.96
CA LEU A 182 -1.52 -9.96 -15.70
C LEU A 182 -2.11 -10.80 -14.57
N ALA A 183 -1.43 -10.85 -13.42
CA ALA A 183 -2.05 -11.24 -12.17
C ALA A 183 -2.47 -9.97 -11.38
N LEU A 184 -3.62 -10.03 -10.70
CA LEU A 184 -4.14 -8.92 -9.92
C LEU A 184 -4.75 -9.43 -8.60
N GLY A 185 -4.34 -8.88 -7.48
CA GLY A 185 -4.84 -9.20 -6.15
C GLY A 185 -5.99 -8.28 -5.74
N ALA A 186 -7.16 -8.41 -6.40
CA ALA A 186 -8.25 -7.48 -6.24
C ALA A 186 -9.07 -7.64 -4.94
N ALA A 187 -8.83 -8.70 -4.16
CA ALA A 187 -9.38 -8.82 -2.81
C ALA A 187 -8.86 -7.73 -1.88
N ASP A 188 -7.64 -7.25 -2.15
CA ASP A 188 -7.02 -6.13 -1.45
C ASP A 188 -7.27 -4.84 -2.25
N GLY A 189 -8.29 -4.10 -1.90
CA GLY A 189 -8.79 -2.95 -2.67
C GLY A 189 -7.73 -1.87 -2.98
N TRP A 190 -6.69 -1.74 -2.14
CA TRP A 190 -5.57 -0.82 -2.38
C TRP A 190 -4.78 -1.18 -3.64
N VAL A 191 -4.69 -2.46 -4.03
CA VAL A 191 -4.02 -2.90 -5.27
C VAL A 191 -4.70 -2.32 -6.51
N LEU A 192 -6.03 -2.21 -6.49
CA LEU A 192 -6.79 -1.59 -7.58
C LEU A 192 -6.51 -0.10 -7.69
N THR A 193 -6.39 0.57 -6.55
CA THR A 193 -6.06 2.01 -6.50
C THR A 193 -4.64 2.24 -7.00
N ASP A 194 -3.66 1.47 -6.52
CA ASP A 194 -2.27 1.56 -6.97
C ASP A 194 -2.15 1.36 -8.49
N PHE A 195 -2.90 0.41 -9.05
CA PHE A 195 -2.92 0.20 -10.49
C PHE A 195 -3.53 1.39 -11.23
N PHE A 196 -4.70 1.84 -10.79
CA PHE A 196 -5.45 2.93 -11.41
C PHE A 196 -4.65 4.25 -11.40
N GLU A 197 -4.02 4.59 -10.28
CA GLU A 197 -3.24 5.82 -10.17
C GLU A 197 -2.02 5.83 -11.09
N ASN A 198 -1.37 4.66 -11.32
CA ASN A 198 -0.28 4.56 -12.29
C ASN A 198 -0.76 4.85 -13.71
N VAL A 199 -1.94 4.36 -14.10
CA VAL A 199 -2.56 4.67 -15.39
C VAL A 199 -2.90 6.16 -15.47
N LEU A 200 -3.50 6.72 -14.42
CA LEU A 200 -3.84 8.14 -14.38
C LEU A 200 -2.61 9.03 -14.50
N TRP A 201 -1.57 8.76 -13.74
CA TRP A 201 -0.34 9.54 -13.81
C TRP A 201 0.27 9.54 -15.20
N ALA A 202 0.39 8.35 -15.82
CA ALA A 202 1.01 8.19 -17.11
C ALA A 202 0.19 8.81 -18.26
N GLU A 203 -1.11 8.52 -18.31
CA GLU A 203 -1.96 8.77 -19.46
C GLU A 203 -2.94 9.94 -19.24
N TYR A 204 -3.39 10.20 -18.01
CA TYR A 204 -4.47 11.13 -17.67
C TYR A 204 -4.11 12.05 -16.50
N PRO A 205 -3.03 12.85 -16.63
CA PRO A 205 -2.47 13.60 -15.50
C PRO A 205 -3.43 14.63 -14.88
N ASP A 206 -4.34 15.22 -15.66
CA ASP A 206 -5.36 16.15 -15.12
C ASP A 206 -6.31 15.43 -14.16
N VAL A 207 -6.70 14.20 -14.47
CA VAL A 207 -7.54 13.38 -13.58
C VAL A 207 -6.79 13.06 -12.29
N TYR A 208 -5.51 12.64 -12.40
CA TYR A 208 -4.68 12.37 -11.23
C TYR A 208 -4.56 13.61 -10.32
N ASP A 209 -4.23 14.77 -10.88
CA ASP A 209 -4.03 16.00 -10.11
C ASP A 209 -5.29 16.46 -9.39
N ARG A 210 -6.45 16.28 -10.02
CA ARG A 210 -7.74 16.63 -9.43
C ARG A 210 -8.16 15.66 -8.33
N LEU A 211 -7.93 14.36 -8.49
CA LEU A 211 -8.12 13.38 -7.41
C LEU A 211 -7.17 13.63 -6.24
N ALA A 212 -5.93 14.05 -6.52
CA ALA A 212 -4.98 14.40 -5.48
C ALA A 212 -5.34 15.68 -4.72
N ASN A 213 -6.17 16.56 -5.31
CA ASN A 213 -6.62 17.80 -4.69
C ASN A 213 -8.13 18.03 -4.95
N PRO A 214 -9.00 17.66 -4.00
CA PRO A 214 -10.47 17.76 -4.16
C PRO A 214 -10.95 19.17 -4.51
N ALA A 215 -10.23 20.22 -4.10
CA ALA A 215 -10.60 21.60 -4.45
C ALA A 215 -10.55 21.87 -5.96
N LEU A 216 -9.80 21.06 -6.70
CA LEU A 216 -9.68 21.16 -8.15
C LEU A 216 -10.63 20.20 -8.91
N TRP A 217 -11.40 19.37 -8.19
CA TRP A 217 -12.21 18.33 -8.82
C TRP A 217 -13.17 18.86 -9.89
N LEU A 218 -13.88 19.92 -9.58
CA LEU A 218 -14.77 20.57 -10.54
C LEU A 218 -14.06 21.74 -11.22
N ASP A 219 -14.23 21.84 -12.53
CA ASP A 219 -13.79 23.00 -13.30
C ASP A 219 -14.67 24.26 -13.01
N ALA A 220 -14.37 25.37 -13.69
CA ALA A 220 -15.12 26.60 -13.55
C ALA A 220 -16.60 26.50 -13.98
N SER A 221 -16.97 25.48 -14.76
CA SER A 221 -18.36 25.17 -15.17
C SER A 221 -19.04 24.15 -14.27
N GLY A 222 -18.38 23.70 -13.21
CA GLY A 222 -18.91 22.72 -12.26
C GLY A 222 -18.88 21.28 -12.76
N GLN A 223 -18.00 20.98 -13.74
CA GLN A 223 -17.87 19.65 -14.34
C GLN A 223 -16.63 18.91 -13.81
N PRO A 224 -16.71 17.58 -13.60
CA PRO A 224 -15.56 16.74 -13.30
C PRO A 224 -14.60 16.67 -14.50
N PRO A 225 -13.36 16.08 -14.32
CA PRO A 225 -12.43 15.91 -15.44
C PRO A 225 -13.07 15.17 -16.60
N ALA A 226 -13.02 15.76 -17.80
CA ALA A 226 -13.61 15.15 -19.00
C ALA A 226 -12.99 13.79 -19.34
N ASP A 227 -11.70 13.63 -19.02
CA ASP A 227 -10.92 12.43 -19.34
C ASP A 227 -11.10 11.27 -18.34
N LEU A 228 -11.84 11.44 -17.25
CA LEU A 228 -12.13 10.36 -16.30
C LEU A 228 -12.78 9.15 -17.01
N GLY A 229 -13.78 9.43 -17.85
CA GLY A 229 -14.42 8.38 -18.64
C GLY A 229 -13.48 7.70 -19.64
N SER A 230 -12.50 8.42 -20.19
CA SER A 230 -11.48 7.87 -21.09
C SER A 230 -10.50 6.97 -20.33
N ALA A 231 -10.04 7.41 -19.17
CA ALA A 231 -9.18 6.61 -18.29
C ALA A 231 -9.83 5.28 -17.88
N LEU A 232 -11.11 5.32 -17.52
CA LEU A 232 -11.86 4.10 -17.17
C LEU A 232 -12.13 3.20 -18.37
N ARG A 233 -12.28 3.74 -19.60
CA ARG A 233 -12.38 2.93 -20.82
C ARG A 233 -11.08 2.22 -21.14
N ASP A 234 -9.94 2.88 -21.04
CA ASP A 234 -8.62 2.26 -21.24
C ASP A 234 -8.38 1.17 -20.18
N LEU A 235 -8.76 1.43 -18.93
CA LEU A 235 -8.71 0.44 -17.86
C LEU A 235 -9.65 -0.75 -18.15
N ALA A 236 -10.87 -0.50 -18.64
CA ALA A 236 -11.83 -1.54 -19.03
C ALA A 236 -11.30 -2.41 -20.19
N ALA A 237 -10.58 -1.82 -21.15
CA ALA A 237 -9.96 -2.57 -22.24
C ALA A 237 -8.90 -3.57 -21.74
N VAL A 238 -8.21 -3.25 -20.63
CA VAL A 238 -7.22 -4.13 -20.01
C VAL A 238 -7.88 -5.09 -19.02
N TRP A 239 -8.64 -4.61 -18.05
CA TRP A 239 -9.21 -5.46 -16.99
C TRP A 239 -10.37 -6.33 -17.48
N GLY A 240 -11.14 -5.86 -18.44
CA GLY A 240 -12.24 -6.60 -19.06
C GLY A 240 -11.80 -7.53 -20.19
N HIS A 241 -10.51 -7.57 -20.52
CA HIS A 241 -10.02 -8.46 -21.57
C HIS A 241 -10.09 -9.92 -21.11
N ARG A 242 -10.62 -10.80 -21.96
CA ARG A 242 -10.84 -12.24 -21.65
C ARG A 242 -9.59 -13.00 -21.21
N HIS A 243 -8.40 -12.52 -21.56
CA HIS A 243 -7.10 -13.13 -21.23
C HIS A 243 -6.28 -12.26 -20.26
N ALA A 244 -6.92 -11.28 -19.59
CA ALA A 244 -6.23 -10.41 -18.65
C ALA A 244 -5.66 -11.19 -17.48
N PHE A 245 -6.48 -12.01 -16.83
CA PHE A 245 -6.17 -12.65 -15.56
C PHE A 245 -6.25 -14.18 -15.60
N PRO A 246 -5.48 -14.90 -14.76
CA PRO A 246 -5.66 -16.33 -14.55
C PRO A 246 -7.07 -16.65 -14.00
N GLY A 247 -7.84 -17.38 -14.77
CA GLY A 247 -9.23 -17.67 -14.50
C GLY A 247 -10.16 -16.58 -15.05
N ASP A 248 -10.93 -15.97 -14.19
CA ASP A 248 -11.92 -14.95 -14.53
C ASP A 248 -11.85 -13.75 -13.54
N ILE A 249 -12.67 -12.73 -13.78
CA ILE A 249 -12.78 -11.58 -12.89
C ILE A 249 -13.27 -12.00 -11.50
N GLY A 250 -14.21 -12.96 -11.41
CA GLY A 250 -14.72 -13.46 -10.14
C GLY A 250 -13.63 -14.07 -9.25
N LYS A 251 -12.70 -14.85 -9.84
CA LYS A 251 -11.52 -15.36 -9.14
C LYS A 251 -10.55 -14.24 -8.76
N THR A 252 -10.38 -13.27 -9.62
CA THR A 252 -9.52 -12.11 -9.40
C THR A 252 -10.01 -11.28 -8.21
N LEU A 253 -11.32 -11.08 -8.05
CA LEU A 253 -11.93 -10.38 -6.93
C LEU A 253 -11.71 -11.06 -5.56
N THR A 254 -11.40 -12.36 -5.56
CA THR A 254 -11.10 -13.12 -4.32
C THR A 254 -9.60 -13.38 -4.12
N ARG A 255 -8.76 -13.02 -5.09
CA ARG A 255 -7.31 -13.21 -5.05
C ARG A 255 -6.66 -12.13 -4.19
N GLN A 256 -5.89 -12.55 -3.19
CA GLN A 256 -5.11 -11.64 -2.36
C GLN A 256 -3.80 -11.21 -3.05
N PHE A 257 -3.19 -10.15 -2.58
CA PHE A 257 -1.93 -9.60 -3.09
C PHE A 257 -0.81 -10.66 -3.19
N PRO A 258 -0.51 -11.46 -2.15
CA PRO A 258 0.50 -12.51 -2.26
C PRO A 258 0.18 -13.56 -3.32
N ASP A 259 -1.09 -13.90 -3.49
CA ASP A 259 -1.52 -14.89 -4.48
C ASP A 259 -1.30 -14.43 -5.92
N ALA A 260 -1.46 -13.14 -6.19
CA ALA A 260 -1.13 -12.58 -7.50
C ALA A 260 0.36 -12.72 -7.82
N ILE A 261 1.24 -12.56 -6.84
CA ILE A 261 2.69 -12.77 -7.01
C ILE A 261 2.99 -14.26 -7.23
N HIS A 262 2.33 -15.16 -6.49
CA HIS A 262 2.43 -16.61 -6.68
C HIS A 262 1.97 -17.04 -8.05
N ASP A 263 0.95 -16.41 -8.65
CA ASP A 263 0.49 -16.71 -10.01
C ASP A 263 1.58 -16.47 -11.05
N VAL A 264 2.45 -15.49 -10.85
CA VAL A 264 3.59 -15.22 -11.75
C VAL A 264 4.77 -16.17 -11.48
N PHE A 265 5.25 -16.23 -10.23
CA PHE A 265 6.55 -16.83 -9.92
C PHE A 265 6.51 -18.26 -9.38
N GLN A 266 5.34 -18.76 -8.98
CA GLN A 266 5.18 -20.11 -8.45
C GLN A 266 4.24 -20.97 -9.30
N ARG A 267 3.03 -20.49 -9.61
CA ARG A 267 2.04 -21.21 -10.40
C ARG A 267 2.27 -21.05 -11.90
N HIS A 268 2.97 -19.98 -12.28
CA HIS A 268 3.26 -19.65 -13.67
C HIS A 268 2.02 -19.55 -14.55
N SER A 269 0.93 -19.06 -14.02
CA SER A 269 -0.34 -18.85 -14.71
C SER A 269 -0.48 -17.43 -15.30
N ALA A 270 0.36 -16.48 -14.83
CA ALA A 270 0.45 -15.15 -15.39
C ALA A 270 1.91 -14.81 -15.75
N LEU A 271 2.10 -13.84 -16.63
CA LEU A 271 3.41 -13.35 -17.02
C LEU A 271 3.97 -12.29 -16.09
N MET A 272 3.11 -11.40 -15.60
CA MET A 272 3.52 -10.25 -14.77
C MET A 272 2.46 -9.87 -13.74
N VAL A 273 2.88 -9.05 -12.77
CA VAL A 273 2.03 -8.41 -11.76
C VAL A 273 2.48 -6.96 -11.56
N VAL A 274 1.53 -6.03 -11.48
CA VAL A 274 1.81 -4.67 -11.00
C VAL A 274 1.78 -4.71 -9.47
N ALA A 275 2.91 -4.42 -8.86
CA ALA A 275 3.06 -4.54 -7.41
C ALA A 275 4.18 -3.61 -6.90
N PRO A 276 4.05 -3.10 -5.68
CA PRO A 276 5.09 -2.31 -5.03
C PRO A 276 6.39 -3.08 -4.78
N ASP A 277 7.42 -2.37 -4.36
CA ASP A 277 8.74 -2.93 -4.01
C ASP A 277 8.67 -3.96 -2.88
N PHE A 278 7.72 -3.85 -1.96
CA PHE A 278 7.50 -4.84 -0.89
C PHE A 278 6.93 -6.20 -1.38
N ALA A 279 6.73 -6.37 -2.69
CA ALA A 279 6.55 -7.69 -3.30
C ALA A 279 7.84 -8.54 -3.25
N GLU A 280 9.01 -7.93 -3.13
CA GLU A 280 10.30 -8.64 -3.20
C GLU A 280 10.43 -9.84 -2.26
N PRO A 281 10.09 -9.77 -0.96
CA PRO A 281 10.19 -10.92 -0.06
C PRO A 281 9.35 -12.12 -0.53
N ILE A 282 8.17 -11.88 -1.08
CA ILE A 282 7.27 -12.92 -1.61
C ILE A 282 7.87 -13.52 -2.88
N VAL A 283 8.39 -12.69 -3.78
CA VAL A 283 9.08 -13.15 -5.00
C VAL A 283 10.29 -14.01 -4.66
N ARG A 284 11.11 -13.57 -3.69
CA ARG A 284 12.28 -14.33 -3.22
C ARG A 284 11.94 -15.65 -2.55
N ALA A 285 10.75 -15.77 -1.96
CA ALA A 285 10.25 -17.04 -1.45
C ALA A 285 9.83 -18.02 -2.56
N CYS A 286 9.45 -17.51 -3.74
CA CYS A 286 9.03 -18.32 -4.89
C CYS A 286 10.20 -18.76 -5.78
N VAL A 287 11.28 -17.97 -5.86
CA VAL A 287 12.37 -18.17 -6.83
C VAL A 287 13.68 -18.46 -6.10
N PRO A 288 14.39 -19.56 -6.45
CA PRO A 288 15.69 -19.87 -5.83
C PRO A 288 16.68 -18.71 -5.98
N ALA A 289 17.44 -18.43 -4.93
CA ALA A 289 18.39 -17.31 -4.91
C ALA A 289 19.38 -17.34 -6.09
N ALA A 290 19.84 -18.53 -6.49
CA ALA A 290 20.79 -18.71 -7.59
C ALA A 290 20.25 -18.31 -8.99
N SER A 291 18.91 -18.31 -9.16
CA SER A 291 18.23 -17.95 -10.42
C SER A 291 17.45 -16.66 -10.34
N LEU A 292 17.47 -15.97 -9.20
CA LEU A 292 16.62 -14.81 -8.94
C LEU A 292 16.79 -13.73 -10.03
N GLU A 293 18.01 -13.28 -10.29
CA GLU A 293 18.29 -12.23 -11.26
C GLU A 293 18.02 -12.64 -12.72
N SER A 294 18.17 -13.93 -13.05
CA SER A 294 17.88 -14.42 -14.39
C SER A 294 16.38 -14.63 -14.65
N THR A 295 15.62 -14.95 -13.61
CA THR A 295 14.19 -15.27 -13.70
C THR A 295 13.31 -14.04 -13.47
N VAL A 296 13.67 -13.20 -12.50
CA VAL A 296 12.85 -12.07 -12.08
C VAL A 296 13.26 -10.81 -12.82
N GLY A 297 12.30 -10.18 -13.49
CA GLY A 297 12.41 -8.83 -14.02
C GLY A 297 11.62 -7.85 -13.16
N VAL A 298 12.19 -6.67 -12.95
CA VAL A 298 11.52 -5.51 -12.33
C VAL A 298 11.65 -4.35 -13.29
N ALA A 299 10.53 -3.78 -13.70
CA ALA A 299 10.48 -2.61 -14.57
C ALA A 299 9.59 -1.53 -13.94
N PRO A 300 9.79 -0.25 -14.26
CA PRO A 300 8.81 0.77 -13.91
C PRO A 300 7.49 0.49 -14.65
N PHE A 301 6.37 0.91 -14.06
CA PHE A 301 5.10 0.96 -14.78
C PHE A 301 5.28 1.78 -16.06
N PRO A 302 4.76 1.33 -17.22
CA PRO A 302 5.05 1.99 -18.48
C PRO A 302 4.44 3.39 -18.57
N GLY A 303 5.20 4.27 -19.19
CA GLY A 303 4.77 5.63 -19.52
C GLY A 303 5.10 5.99 -20.96
N ALA A 304 5.40 4.98 -21.80
CA ALA A 304 5.70 5.22 -23.21
C ALA A 304 4.45 5.75 -23.93
N GLY A 305 4.62 6.91 -24.60
CA GLY A 305 3.50 7.60 -25.26
C GLY A 305 2.54 8.34 -24.33
N GLY A 306 2.71 8.23 -23.01
CA GLY A 306 1.90 8.94 -22.03
C GLY A 306 2.34 10.39 -21.83
N ALA A 307 1.45 11.20 -21.21
CA ALA A 307 1.64 12.63 -21.07
C ALA A 307 2.79 13.03 -20.12
N ARG A 308 3.10 12.19 -19.11
CA ARG A 308 4.12 12.47 -18.09
C ARG A 308 5.28 11.46 -18.05
N GLY A 309 5.25 10.42 -18.89
CA GLY A 309 6.21 9.33 -18.85
C GLY A 309 5.93 8.34 -17.71
N ALA A 310 6.93 7.51 -17.38
CA ALA A 310 6.78 6.47 -16.36
C ALA A 310 6.52 7.09 -14.98
N PRO A 311 5.48 6.61 -14.25
CA PRO A 311 5.17 7.10 -12.91
C PRO A 311 6.28 6.77 -11.90
N LEU A 312 6.43 7.63 -10.90
CA LEU A 312 7.23 7.41 -9.70
C LEU A 312 6.36 7.78 -8.49
N ILE A 313 5.39 6.91 -8.19
CA ILE A 313 4.43 7.13 -7.12
C ILE A 313 4.98 6.54 -5.82
N ALA A 314 5.11 7.41 -4.81
CA ALA A 314 5.52 7.05 -3.48
C ALA A 314 4.31 6.72 -2.61
N GLY A 315 4.48 5.78 -1.72
CA GLY A 315 3.67 5.55 -0.54
C GLY A 315 4.57 5.22 0.62
N GLY A 316 4.03 4.74 1.71
CA GLY A 316 4.83 4.19 2.80
C GLY A 316 4.30 4.52 4.18
N ASP A 317 5.04 4.04 5.20
CA ASP A 317 4.61 4.08 6.58
C ASP A 317 5.33 5.20 7.33
N VAL A 318 4.56 5.95 8.10
CA VAL A 318 5.05 7.05 8.91
C VAL A 318 4.94 6.75 10.40
N MET A 319 5.99 7.05 11.14
CA MET A 319 5.98 6.99 12.60
C MET A 319 5.23 8.19 13.15
N VAL A 320 4.16 7.95 13.89
CA VAL A 320 3.45 8.98 14.65
C VAL A 320 3.43 8.61 16.12
N VAL A 321 3.51 9.61 16.98
CA VAL A 321 3.45 9.46 18.45
C VAL A 321 2.06 9.90 18.92
N THR A 322 1.35 9.01 19.61
CA THR A 322 0.00 9.31 20.10
C THR A 322 0.04 10.33 21.25
N GLU A 323 -1.07 11.04 21.46
CA GLU A 323 -1.15 12.06 22.51
C GLU A 323 -0.90 11.47 23.90
N SER A 324 -1.39 10.26 24.18
CA SER A 324 -1.23 9.56 25.45
C SER A 324 0.09 8.80 25.62
N ALA A 325 1.01 8.89 24.65
CA ALA A 325 2.26 8.14 24.65
C ALA A 325 3.17 8.47 25.87
N LYS A 326 4.02 7.52 26.21
CA LYS A 326 5.10 7.73 27.17
C LYS A 326 6.19 8.62 26.57
N ASP A 327 6.93 9.32 27.42
CA ASP A 327 8.02 10.19 26.94
C ASP A 327 9.15 9.38 26.28
N THR A 328 9.34 8.11 26.67
CA THR A 328 10.28 7.18 26.04
C THR A 328 9.94 6.86 24.58
N ALA A 329 8.70 7.05 24.12
CA ALA A 329 8.32 6.87 22.73
C ALA A 329 9.07 7.80 21.78
N ALA A 330 9.26 9.07 22.16
CA ALA A 330 10.01 10.03 21.36
C ALA A 330 11.50 9.62 21.21
N GLN A 331 12.08 8.99 22.23
CA GLN A 331 13.45 8.46 22.16
C GLN A 331 13.55 7.32 21.15
N LEU A 332 12.58 6.39 21.15
CA LEU A 332 12.53 5.29 20.18
C LEU A 332 12.37 5.83 18.75
N VAL A 333 11.49 6.81 18.53
CA VAL A 333 11.35 7.47 17.21
C VAL A 333 12.68 8.08 16.76
N SER A 334 13.41 8.74 17.67
CA SER A 334 14.72 9.32 17.35
C SER A 334 15.75 8.26 16.93
N LEU A 335 15.72 7.08 17.55
CA LEU A 335 16.60 5.98 17.19
C LEU A 335 16.19 5.35 15.85
N LEU A 336 14.90 5.14 15.63
CA LEU A 336 14.37 4.62 14.37
C LEU A 336 14.58 5.58 13.18
N ALA A 337 14.70 6.87 13.45
CA ALA A 337 15.02 7.88 12.45
C ALA A 337 16.48 7.85 11.98
N GLN A 338 17.38 7.17 12.70
CA GLN A 338 18.80 7.12 12.33
C GLN A 338 18.99 6.44 10.99
N PRO A 339 19.94 6.89 10.14
CA PRO A 339 20.16 6.34 8.80
C PRO A 339 20.40 4.83 8.76
N ARG A 340 20.95 4.27 9.82
CA ARG A 340 21.27 2.83 9.89
C ARG A 340 20.18 1.96 10.50
N ALA A 341 19.13 2.57 11.05
CA ALA A 341 18.07 1.82 11.75
C ALA A 341 17.38 0.80 10.84
N ALA A 342 17.10 1.17 9.59
CA ALA A 342 16.42 0.30 8.62
C ALA A 342 17.29 -0.80 8.01
N LEU A 343 18.62 -0.80 8.22
CA LEU A 343 19.55 -1.76 7.58
C LEU A 343 19.23 -3.23 7.83
N PRO A 344 18.85 -3.68 9.04
CA PRO A 344 18.49 -5.09 9.26
C PRO A 344 17.34 -5.55 8.36
N TRP A 345 16.34 -4.70 8.15
CA TRP A 345 15.23 -4.99 7.22
C TRP A 345 15.74 -5.05 5.78
N ILE A 346 16.40 -3.99 5.31
CA ILE A 346 16.88 -3.86 3.93
C ILE A 346 17.77 -5.05 3.52
N THR A 347 18.75 -5.38 4.36
CA THR A 347 19.76 -6.37 3.99
C THR A 347 19.29 -7.81 4.11
N ARG A 348 18.42 -8.10 5.07
CA ARG A 348 18.02 -9.47 5.38
C ARG A 348 16.70 -9.87 4.71
N TYR A 349 15.72 -8.96 4.71
CA TYR A 349 14.38 -9.26 4.24
C TYR A 349 14.10 -8.67 2.85
N GLY A 350 14.61 -7.49 2.55
CA GLY A 350 14.32 -6.78 1.29
C GLY A 350 12.93 -6.14 1.28
N GLY A 351 12.47 -5.73 0.10
CA GLY A 351 11.15 -5.14 -0.11
C GLY A 351 10.92 -3.83 0.67
N PHE A 352 12.00 -3.10 0.92
CA PHE A 352 11.98 -1.90 1.74
C PHE A 352 12.91 -0.85 1.12
N VAL A 353 12.37 0.33 0.83
CA VAL A 353 13.17 1.50 0.53
C VAL A 353 13.12 2.43 1.73
N ALA A 354 14.28 2.76 2.31
CA ALA A 354 14.32 3.67 3.45
C ALA A 354 13.91 5.07 3.02
N ALA A 355 13.01 5.68 3.79
CA ALA A 355 12.62 7.06 3.57
C ALA A 355 13.75 8.05 3.89
N ASN A 356 14.61 7.71 4.85
CA ASN A 356 15.80 8.49 5.15
C ASN A 356 16.85 8.31 4.04
N GLN A 357 17.14 9.38 3.30
CA GLN A 357 18.03 9.38 2.14
C GLN A 357 19.51 9.19 2.49
N ALA A 358 19.88 9.37 3.76
CA ALA A 358 21.23 9.09 4.26
C ALA A 358 21.46 7.61 4.59
N THR A 359 20.43 6.75 4.47
CA THR A 359 20.54 5.31 4.67
C THR A 359 21.52 4.70 3.67
N PRO A 360 22.50 3.87 4.14
CA PRO A 360 23.42 3.20 3.23
C PRO A 360 22.70 2.33 2.20
N GLN A 361 23.09 2.44 0.94
CA GLN A 361 22.44 1.79 -0.20
C GLN A 361 22.84 0.30 -0.27
N GLN A 362 22.31 -0.52 0.63
CA GLN A 362 22.57 -1.97 0.72
C GLN A 362 21.37 -2.80 0.25
N TYR A 363 20.68 -2.30 -0.78
CA TYR A 363 19.54 -2.98 -1.37
C TYR A 363 19.94 -4.18 -2.21
N SER A 364 19.02 -5.11 -2.40
CA SER A 364 19.18 -6.23 -3.33
C SER A 364 19.41 -5.74 -4.77
N PRO A 365 19.96 -6.57 -5.67
CA PRO A 365 20.09 -6.22 -7.08
C PRO A 365 18.76 -5.89 -7.78
N LEU A 366 17.63 -6.42 -7.29
CA LEU A 366 16.31 -6.14 -7.84
C LEU A 366 15.82 -4.75 -7.45
N ILE A 367 16.09 -4.31 -6.21
CA ILE A 367 15.57 -3.05 -5.65
C ILE A 367 16.57 -1.89 -5.78
N ALA A 368 17.88 -2.16 -5.87
CA ALA A 368 18.88 -1.09 -5.97
C ALA A 368 18.62 -0.09 -7.12
N PRO A 369 18.25 -0.52 -8.36
CA PRO A 369 17.90 0.41 -9.44
C PRO A 369 16.63 1.22 -9.14
N VAL A 370 15.66 0.60 -8.46
CA VAL A 370 14.42 1.25 -8.03
C VAL A 370 14.72 2.32 -7.00
N ALA A 371 15.45 1.97 -5.93
CA ALA A 371 15.80 2.89 -4.85
C ALA A 371 16.61 4.09 -5.36
N ALA A 372 17.52 3.88 -6.32
CA ALA A 372 18.32 4.95 -6.93
C ALA A 372 17.46 5.98 -7.67
N ARG A 373 16.43 5.52 -8.40
CA ARG A 373 15.50 6.40 -9.14
C ARG A 373 14.49 7.06 -8.21
N PHE A 374 14.17 6.44 -7.09
CA PHE A 374 13.07 6.80 -6.23
C PHE A 374 13.42 7.90 -5.21
N ARG A 375 14.64 8.44 -5.25
CA ARG A 375 15.05 9.60 -4.43
C ARG A 375 14.22 10.84 -4.74
N ASP A 376 13.85 11.01 -6.00
CA ASP A 376 13.13 12.16 -6.53
C ASP A 376 11.74 11.72 -7.05
N TRP A 377 10.96 11.06 -6.17
CA TRP A 377 9.60 10.69 -6.54
C TRP A 377 8.73 11.93 -6.85
N THR A 378 7.83 11.78 -7.81
CA THR A 378 7.08 12.90 -8.39
C THR A 378 5.63 12.98 -7.91
N ALA A 379 5.15 11.89 -7.31
CA ALA A 379 3.76 11.76 -6.87
C ALA A 379 3.68 10.97 -5.58
N PHE A 380 2.60 11.14 -4.82
CA PHE A 380 2.28 10.35 -3.65
C PHE A 380 0.95 9.63 -3.87
N ASP A 381 0.86 8.39 -3.40
CA ASP A 381 -0.29 7.51 -3.47
C ASP A 381 -1.62 8.23 -3.19
N LEU A 382 -2.59 8.08 -4.10
CA LEU A 382 -3.90 8.68 -3.96
C LEU A 382 -4.67 8.09 -2.78
N GLY A 383 -4.61 6.78 -2.57
CA GLY A 383 -5.25 6.11 -1.44
C GLY A 383 -4.74 6.61 -0.11
N ASP A 384 -3.43 6.85 0.00
CA ASP A 384 -2.80 7.40 1.20
C ASP A 384 -3.09 8.89 1.38
N ARG A 385 -3.28 9.64 0.30
CA ARG A 385 -3.63 11.09 0.33
C ARG A 385 -5.09 11.34 0.63
N ILE A 386 -5.98 10.52 0.09
CA ILE A 386 -7.44 10.68 0.24
C ILE A 386 -7.86 10.62 1.71
N GLY A 387 -7.06 9.99 2.56
CA GLY A 387 -7.11 10.21 4.01
C GLY A 387 -8.31 9.59 4.71
N SER A 388 -8.49 9.99 5.97
CA SER A 388 -9.28 9.32 6.99
C SER A 388 -10.79 9.56 6.95
N SER A 389 -11.31 10.37 6.05
CA SER A 389 -12.75 10.73 6.05
C SER A 389 -13.65 9.78 5.24
N GLY A 390 -13.26 8.50 5.13
CA GLY A 390 -14.02 7.48 4.38
C GLY A 390 -13.63 7.37 2.90
N GLY A 391 -12.98 8.39 2.34
CA GLY A 391 -12.71 8.47 0.90
C GLY A 391 -11.83 7.37 0.32
N ARG A 392 -10.87 6.85 1.07
CA ARG A 392 -10.01 5.74 0.64
C ARG A 392 -10.82 4.47 0.36
N PHE A 393 -11.65 4.05 1.31
CA PHE A 393 -12.50 2.87 1.16
C PHE A 393 -13.54 3.07 0.06
N ASP A 394 -14.00 4.29 -0.16
CA ASP A 394 -14.96 4.61 -1.21
C ASP A 394 -14.31 4.49 -2.60
N LEU A 395 -13.04 4.92 -2.80
CA LEU A 395 -12.33 4.73 -4.07
C LEU A 395 -12.02 3.24 -4.32
N TRP A 396 -11.56 2.50 -3.32
CA TRP A 396 -11.39 1.06 -3.42
C TRP A 396 -12.68 0.36 -3.82
N ARG A 397 -13.79 0.74 -3.18
CA ARG A 397 -15.11 0.20 -3.47
C ARG A 397 -15.53 0.52 -4.89
N ALA A 398 -15.39 1.78 -5.33
CA ALA A 398 -15.72 2.17 -6.68
C ALA A 398 -14.95 1.36 -7.74
N LEU A 399 -13.67 1.08 -7.50
CA LEU A 399 -12.87 0.25 -8.40
C LEU A 399 -13.21 -1.25 -8.31
N THR A 400 -13.56 -1.76 -7.13
CA THR A 400 -14.04 -3.14 -6.95
C THR A 400 -15.39 -3.33 -7.64
N ASP A 401 -16.32 -2.38 -7.48
CA ASP A 401 -17.61 -2.38 -8.14
C ASP A 401 -17.44 -2.25 -9.67
N PHE A 402 -16.49 -1.43 -10.12
CA PHE A 402 -16.14 -1.31 -11.53
C PHE A 402 -15.66 -2.65 -12.12
N LEU A 403 -14.70 -3.32 -11.45
CA LEU A 403 -14.21 -4.64 -11.90
C LEU A 403 -15.33 -5.68 -11.92
N THR A 404 -16.22 -5.66 -10.91
CA THR A 404 -17.39 -6.54 -10.87
C THR A 404 -18.36 -6.26 -12.02
N ALA A 405 -18.62 -5.00 -12.33
CA ALA A 405 -19.50 -4.60 -13.41
C ALA A 405 -18.95 -4.93 -14.80
N LEU A 406 -17.61 -4.94 -14.96
CA LEU A 406 -16.98 -5.42 -16.21
C LEU A 406 -17.37 -6.87 -16.54
N ASP A 407 -17.48 -7.73 -15.53
CA ASP A 407 -17.87 -9.12 -15.67
C ASP A 407 -19.38 -9.31 -15.90
N THR A 408 -20.18 -8.52 -15.21
CA THR A 408 -21.65 -8.76 -15.12
C THR A 408 -22.49 -7.88 -16.04
N GLU A 409 -22.02 -6.68 -16.37
CA GLU A 409 -22.82 -5.66 -17.07
C GLU A 409 -22.16 -5.16 -18.37
N GLY A 410 -20.88 -5.46 -18.56
CA GLY A 410 -20.08 -5.04 -19.71
C GLY A 410 -19.48 -3.62 -19.56
N SER A 411 -18.48 -3.34 -20.41
CA SER A 411 -17.57 -2.20 -20.26
C SER A 411 -18.28 -0.84 -20.25
N ASP A 412 -19.24 -0.59 -21.13
CA ASP A 412 -19.89 0.72 -21.21
C ASP A 412 -20.71 1.05 -19.96
N THR A 413 -21.37 0.06 -19.38
CA THR A 413 -22.16 0.24 -18.15
C THR A 413 -21.23 0.40 -16.95
N ALA A 414 -20.20 -0.44 -16.85
CA ALA A 414 -19.19 -0.38 -15.81
C ALA A 414 -18.52 1.01 -15.76
N VAL A 415 -18.11 1.55 -16.93
CA VAL A 415 -17.49 2.88 -17.03
C VAL A 415 -18.46 3.97 -16.54
N ARG A 416 -19.72 3.95 -16.97
CA ARG A 416 -20.70 4.96 -16.53
C ARG A 416 -20.91 4.93 -15.01
N HIS A 417 -21.05 3.75 -14.42
CA HIS A 417 -21.21 3.58 -12.97
C HIS A 417 -19.97 4.06 -12.20
N ALA A 418 -18.78 3.72 -12.66
CA ALA A 418 -17.53 4.13 -12.02
C ALA A 418 -17.32 5.65 -12.09
N VAL A 419 -17.61 6.30 -13.25
CA VAL A 419 -17.57 7.76 -13.38
C VAL A 419 -18.50 8.41 -12.35
N ALA A 420 -19.74 7.93 -12.25
CA ALA A 420 -20.72 8.50 -11.32
C ALA A 420 -20.29 8.29 -9.85
N ALA A 421 -19.76 7.11 -9.51
CA ALA A 421 -19.31 6.81 -8.15
C ALA A 421 -18.11 7.66 -7.72
N ILE A 422 -17.14 7.86 -8.62
CA ILE A 422 -15.94 8.69 -8.34
C ILE A 422 -16.34 10.18 -8.26
N ASP A 423 -17.20 10.66 -9.14
CA ASP A 423 -17.67 12.05 -9.08
C ASP A 423 -18.43 12.33 -7.78
N ASP A 424 -19.31 11.43 -7.36
CA ASP A 424 -20.06 11.54 -6.10
C ASP A 424 -19.11 11.51 -4.88
N LEU A 425 -18.11 10.64 -4.88
CA LEU A 425 -17.06 10.59 -3.87
C LEU A 425 -16.34 11.94 -3.74
N GLU A 426 -15.85 12.48 -4.85
CA GLU A 426 -15.06 13.70 -4.83
C GLU A 426 -15.87 14.95 -4.48
N ARG A 427 -17.16 14.99 -4.82
CA ARG A 427 -18.06 16.05 -4.36
C ARG A 427 -18.22 16.02 -2.85
N ARG A 428 -18.42 14.84 -2.24
CA ARG A 428 -18.48 14.71 -0.76
C ARG A 428 -17.18 15.08 -0.04
N ARG A 429 -16.03 14.87 -0.68
CA ARG A 429 -14.73 15.25 -0.10
C ARG A 429 -14.48 16.76 -0.14
N ARG A 430 -15.13 17.44 -1.06
CA ARG A 430 -15.02 18.89 -1.23
C ARG A 430 -15.88 19.68 -0.24
N ASP A 431 -17.05 19.15 0.12
CA ASP A 431 -18.00 19.73 1.08
C ASP A 431 -17.52 19.49 2.54
#